data_754955e7c912b6198519142cfd12f925
#
_entry.id   754955e7c912b6198519142cfd12f925
#
_cell.length_a   1.000
_cell.length_b   1.000
_cell.length_c   1.000
_cell.angle_alpha   90.00
_cell.angle_beta   90.00
_cell.angle_gamma   90.00
#
_symmetry.space_group_name_H-M   'P 1'
#
loop_
_entity.id
_entity.type
_entity.pdbx_description
1 polymer ?
#
loop_
_entity_poly.entity_id
_entity_poly.type
_entity_poly.pdbx_seq_one_letter_code
_entity_poly.pdbx_strand_id
1 'polypeptide(L)'
;MIALRKLGSLSPGHRRRKAATTLEALERELRAGRPIDAHYAAALLELLAADEGLSPGLRAELERDRAVLDSPPEGPGAAGPAGAAPAIAALNRARRDLGAELDLPCADWDLMPPPGASARPGPESDGRRSPGGMRAYLEDLRSPFNVGAAFRSADAFAVEELLLSPFCADPLHPRALRSAMGATELVPWRRGSLEDLDGLGSVFVLELGGTDLDEFEFPERGVVILGSEELGASPEALARAEARVSIPMYGAKGSLNAGVAFGILLHAWRRSLARAQARDRA
;
A
#
# COMPACT_ATOMS: atom_id res chain seq x y z
N MET A 1 -16.45 19.30 13.72
CA MET A 1 -15.78 18.40 14.71
C MET A 1 -16.44 18.59 16.09
N ILE A 2 -16.49 17.52 16.90
CA ILE A 2 -17.01 17.60 18.29
C ILE A 2 -15.93 18.18 19.22
N ALA A 3 -16.29 19.08 20.15
CA ALA A 3 -15.32 19.56 21.14
C ALA A 3 -14.88 18.41 22.07
N LEU A 4 -13.57 18.28 22.34
CA LEU A 4 -12.99 17.21 23.18
C LEU A 4 -13.63 17.15 24.56
N ARG A 5 -13.89 18.32 25.18
CA ARG A 5 -14.61 18.41 26.46
C ARG A 5 -15.97 17.72 26.41
N LYS A 6 -16.73 17.91 25.31
CA LYS A 6 -18.02 17.28 25.11
C LYS A 6 -17.88 15.77 24.87
N LEU A 7 -16.85 15.36 24.14
CA LEU A 7 -16.53 13.95 23.91
C LEU A 7 -16.19 13.25 25.25
N GLY A 8 -15.36 13.87 26.08
CA GLY A 8 -15.00 13.34 27.41
C GLY A 8 -16.19 13.17 28.35
N SER A 9 -17.24 13.97 28.20
CA SER A 9 -18.47 13.88 29.03
C SER A 9 -19.44 12.78 28.59
N LEU A 10 -19.23 12.11 27.44
CA LEU A 10 -20.07 11.02 27.00
C LEU A 10 -19.79 9.73 27.78
N SER A 11 -20.78 8.83 27.84
CA SER A 11 -20.56 7.47 28.33
C SER A 11 -19.47 6.77 27.51
N PRO A 12 -18.69 5.82 28.10
CA PRO A 12 -17.54 5.19 27.41
C PRO A 12 -17.89 4.64 26.03
N GLY A 13 -18.98 3.91 25.88
CA GLY A 13 -19.39 3.34 24.58
C GLY A 13 -19.75 4.40 23.53
N HIS A 14 -20.47 5.47 23.92
CA HIS A 14 -20.78 6.58 23.02
C HIS A 14 -19.54 7.40 22.67
N ARG A 15 -18.64 7.62 23.64
CA ARG A 15 -17.37 8.31 23.44
C ARG A 15 -16.53 7.61 22.38
N ARG A 16 -16.31 6.30 22.51
CA ARG A 16 -15.49 5.49 21.59
C ARG A 16 -16.07 5.49 20.18
N ARG A 17 -17.37 5.23 20.00
CA ARG A 17 -18.04 5.28 18.68
C ARG A 17 -17.95 6.66 18.05
N LYS A 18 -18.14 7.71 18.82
CA LYS A 18 -18.04 9.09 18.33
C LYS A 18 -16.59 9.46 17.97
N ALA A 19 -15.63 8.95 18.73
CA ALA A 19 -14.21 9.10 18.42
C ALA A 19 -13.85 8.40 17.11
N ALA A 20 -14.29 7.16 16.89
CA ALA A 20 -14.08 6.44 15.62
C ALA A 20 -14.60 7.23 14.42
N THR A 21 -15.84 7.76 14.49
CA THR A 21 -16.41 8.62 13.44
C THR A 21 -15.62 9.92 13.25
N THR A 22 -15.05 10.46 14.32
CA THR A 22 -14.24 11.69 14.25
C THR A 22 -12.89 11.43 13.60
N LEU A 23 -12.22 10.31 13.94
CA LEU A 23 -10.98 9.87 13.29
C LEU A 23 -11.18 9.64 11.79
N GLU A 24 -12.29 9.00 11.39
CA GLU A 24 -12.66 8.83 9.98
C GLU A 24 -12.82 10.18 9.27
N ALA A 25 -13.46 11.16 9.89
CA ALA A 25 -13.62 12.48 9.30
C ALA A 25 -12.27 13.19 9.12
N LEU A 26 -11.36 13.12 10.09
CA LEU A 26 -10.02 13.70 10.02
C LEU A 26 -9.18 13.03 8.92
N GLU A 27 -9.20 11.70 8.86
CA GLU A 27 -8.53 10.93 7.81
C GLU A 27 -9.03 11.34 6.42
N ARG A 28 -10.35 11.45 6.24
CA ARG A 28 -10.96 11.86 4.97
C ARG A 28 -10.57 13.28 4.55
N GLU A 29 -10.46 14.21 5.49
CA GLU A 29 -9.99 15.58 5.19
C GLU A 29 -8.55 15.56 4.68
N LEU A 30 -7.64 14.86 5.35
CA LEU A 30 -6.24 14.73 4.92
C LEU A 30 -6.12 14.04 3.55
N ARG A 31 -6.86 12.95 3.31
CA ARG A 31 -6.89 12.27 2.01
C ARG A 31 -7.41 13.14 0.88
N ALA A 32 -8.26 14.11 1.21
CA ALA A 32 -8.75 15.11 0.26
C ALA A 32 -7.78 16.31 0.08
N GLY A 33 -6.59 16.26 0.68
CA GLY A 33 -5.60 17.34 0.64
C GLY A 33 -6.00 18.57 1.45
N ARG A 34 -6.99 18.44 2.35
CA ARG A 34 -7.40 19.54 3.23
C ARG A 34 -6.66 19.43 4.57
N PRO A 35 -6.18 20.57 5.12
CA PRO A 35 -5.50 20.56 6.40
C PRO A 35 -6.46 20.20 7.54
N ILE A 36 -5.94 19.51 8.54
CA ILE A 36 -6.64 19.25 9.80
C ILE A 36 -5.95 20.00 10.95
N ASP A 37 -6.65 20.15 12.06
CA ASP A 37 -6.05 20.56 13.31
C ASP A 37 -5.31 19.35 13.93
N ALA A 38 -3.98 19.31 13.74
CA ALA A 38 -3.13 18.21 14.22
C ALA A 38 -3.15 18.12 15.76
N HIS A 39 -3.17 19.27 16.45
CA HIS A 39 -3.26 19.31 17.90
C HIS A 39 -4.57 18.71 18.42
N TYR A 40 -5.69 19.00 17.75
CA TYR A 40 -6.96 18.36 18.06
C TYR A 40 -6.91 16.85 17.83
N ALA A 41 -6.31 16.41 16.72
CA ALA A 41 -6.19 14.99 16.41
C ALA A 41 -5.32 14.26 17.45
N ALA A 42 -4.19 14.81 17.82
CA ALA A 42 -3.32 14.27 18.86
C ALA A 42 -4.03 14.19 20.22
N ALA A 43 -4.72 15.25 20.63
CA ALA A 43 -5.47 15.28 21.89
C ALA A 43 -6.68 14.31 21.89
N LEU A 44 -7.26 14.01 20.72
CA LEU A 44 -8.26 12.96 20.58
C LEU A 44 -7.67 11.58 20.84
N LEU A 45 -6.49 11.29 20.30
CA LEU A 45 -5.79 10.02 20.55
C LEU A 45 -5.36 9.89 22.01
N GLU A 46 -4.88 10.95 22.63
CA GLU A 46 -4.57 10.99 24.05
C GLU A 46 -5.79 10.67 24.93
N LEU A 47 -6.94 11.28 24.63
CA LEU A 47 -8.20 10.98 25.32
C LEU A 47 -8.60 9.51 25.23
N LEU A 48 -8.34 8.88 24.09
CA LEU A 48 -8.61 7.45 23.88
C LEU A 48 -7.58 6.57 24.58
N ALA A 49 -6.30 6.91 24.53
CA ALA A 49 -5.21 6.18 25.19
C ALA A 49 -5.39 6.15 26.72
N ALA A 50 -6.00 7.19 27.29
CA ALA A 50 -6.36 7.27 28.70
C ALA A 50 -7.62 6.46 29.07
N ASP A 51 -8.33 5.87 28.11
CA ASP A 51 -9.54 5.07 28.38
C ASP A 51 -9.18 3.64 28.85
N GLU A 52 -9.24 3.42 30.16
CA GLU A 52 -8.91 2.13 30.78
C GLU A 52 -9.79 0.94 30.29
N GLY A 53 -10.91 1.21 29.70
CA GLY A 53 -11.77 0.16 29.11
C GLY A 53 -11.40 -0.23 27.70
N LEU A 54 -10.30 0.29 27.13
CA LEU A 54 -9.65 -0.21 25.91
C LEU A 54 -8.50 -1.14 26.29
N SER A 55 -8.17 -2.09 25.40
CA SER A 55 -7.07 -3.02 25.66
C SER A 55 -5.73 -2.29 25.85
N PRO A 56 -4.81 -2.82 26.68
CA PRO A 56 -3.49 -2.22 26.85
C PRO A 56 -2.71 -2.10 25.54
N GLY A 57 -2.89 -3.06 24.62
CA GLY A 57 -2.29 -3.04 23.28
C GLY A 57 -2.75 -1.85 22.47
N LEU A 58 -4.07 -1.65 22.36
CA LEU A 58 -4.64 -0.53 21.64
C LEU A 58 -4.21 0.82 22.24
N ARG A 59 -4.20 0.95 23.56
CA ARG A 59 -3.77 2.19 24.21
C ARG A 59 -2.32 2.54 23.87
N ALA A 60 -1.43 1.54 23.84
CA ALA A 60 -0.03 1.77 23.44
C ALA A 60 0.11 2.14 21.95
N GLU A 61 -0.73 1.59 21.05
CA GLU A 61 -0.77 1.98 19.64
C GLU A 61 -1.25 3.43 19.49
N LEU A 62 -2.32 3.82 20.18
CA LEU A 62 -2.85 5.18 20.16
C LEU A 62 -1.81 6.22 20.60
N GLU A 63 -0.98 5.89 21.60
CA GLU A 63 0.13 6.77 22.02
C GLU A 63 1.21 6.88 20.95
N ARG A 64 1.55 5.79 20.24
CA ARG A 64 2.49 5.84 19.12
C ARG A 64 1.95 6.68 17.97
N ASP A 65 0.67 6.50 17.61
CA ASP A 65 0.02 7.27 16.56
C ASP A 65 -0.11 8.76 16.94
N ARG A 66 -0.33 9.07 18.23
CA ARG A 66 -0.31 10.42 18.75
C ARG A 66 1.04 11.09 18.50
N ALA A 67 2.15 10.40 18.81
CA ALA A 67 3.49 10.93 18.62
C ALA A 67 3.78 11.29 17.15
N VAL A 68 3.22 10.55 16.20
CA VAL A 68 3.30 10.87 14.77
C VAL A 68 2.59 12.19 14.44
N LEU A 69 1.43 12.44 15.06
CA LEU A 69 0.67 13.69 14.84
C LEU A 69 1.29 14.91 15.52
N ASP A 70 1.99 14.70 16.63
CA ASP A 70 2.70 15.77 17.35
C ASP A 70 4.02 16.18 16.66
N SER A 71 4.52 15.35 15.74
CA SER A 71 5.77 15.60 15.00
C SER A 71 5.44 15.94 13.54
N PRO A 72 5.20 17.22 13.20
CA PRO A 72 4.91 17.60 11.82
C PRO A 72 6.11 17.28 10.94
N PRO A 73 5.88 16.83 9.68
CA PRO A 73 6.97 16.54 8.76
C PRO A 73 7.80 17.79 8.46
N GLU A 74 9.11 17.70 8.66
CA GLU A 74 10.06 18.77 8.34
C GLU A 74 10.64 18.57 6.93
N GLY A 75 10.69 19.64 6.14
CA GLY A 75 11.41 19.65 4.86
C GLY A 75 10.62 20.16 3.65
N PRO A 76 11.29 20.38 2.53
CA PRO A 76 10.67 20.81 1.29
C PRO A 76 9.75 19.69 0.75
N GLY A 77 8.43 19.95 0.75
CA GLY A 77 7.37 19.00 0.39
C GLY A 77 6.42 18.63 1.55
N ALA A 78 6.72 19.07 2.77
CA ALA A 78 5.90 18.79 3.95
C ALA A 78 4.42 19.28 3.85
N ALA A 79 4.15 20.26 3.01
CA ALA A 79 2.80 20.80 2.80
C ALA A 79 1.98 20.06 1.73
N GLY A 80 2.52 19.00 1.10
CA GLY A 80 1.85 18.22 0.06
C GLY A 80 1.26 16.89 0.55
N PRO A 81 0.56 16.16 -0.33
CA PRO A 81 -0.03 14.85 -0.01
C PRO A 81 0.98 13.84 0.56
N ALA A 82 2.23 13.88 0.09
CA ALA A 82 3.31 13.03 0.58
C ALA A 82 3.68 13.34 2.04
N GLY A 83 3.67 14.63 2.45
CA GLY A 83 3.92 15.03 3.83
C GLY A 83 2.79 14.64 4.79
N ALA A 84 1.57 14.46 4.29
CA ALA A 84 0.43 14.03 5.09
C ALA A 84 0.35 12.50 5.29
N ALA A 85 1.12 11.72 4.53
CA ALA A 85 1.04 10.26 4.54
C ALA A 85 1.21 9.62 5.94
N PRO A 86 2.19 10.03 6.78
CA PRO A 86 2.32 9.47 8.13
C PRO A 86 1.10 9.75 9.01
N ALA A 87 0.55 10.97 8.94
CA ALA A 87 -0.63 11.35 9.71
C ALA A 87 -1.88 10.59 9.25
N ILE A 88 -2.07 10.40 7.92
CA ILE A 88 -3.15 9.59 7.36
C ILE A 88 -3.03 8.15 7.86
N ALA A 89 -1.84 7.58 7.83
CA ALA A 89 -1.60 6.21 8.29
C ALA A 89 -1.88 6.05 9.79
N ALA A 90 -1.47 7.02 10.62
CA ALA A 90 -1.74 7.02 12.05
C ALA A 90 -3.24 7.09 12.35
N LEU A 91 -3.98 8.03 11.72
CA LEU A 91 -5.42 8.14 11.91
C LEU A 91 -6.18 6.90 11.42
N ASN A 92 -5.75 6.29 10.30
CA ASN A 92 -6.35 5.07 9.79
C ASN A 92 -6.16 3.90 10.77
N ARG A 93 -4.92 3.68 11.28
CA ARG A 93 -4.66 2.64 12.27
C ARG A 93 -5.51 2.84 13.53
N ALA A 94 -5.46 4.04 14.12
CA ALA A 94 -6.21 4.37 15.32
C ALA A 94 -7.72 4.11 15.15
N ARG A 95 -8.31 4.52 14.03
CA ARG A 95 -9.72 4.29 13.71
C ARG A 95 -10.03 2.81 13.54
N ARG A 96 -9.22 2.08 12.78
CA ARG A 96 -9.40 0.65 12.50
C ARG A 96 -9.32 -0.16 13.78
N ASP A 97 -8.28 0.05 14.57
CA ASP A 97 -8.03 -0.75 15.77
C ASP A 97 -9.07 -0.45 16.86
N LEU A 98 -9.48 0.82 16.99
CA LEU A 98 -10.62 1.19 17.82
C LEU A 98 -11.92 0.55 17.28
N GLY A 99 -12.10 0.54 15.97
CA GLY A 99 -13.24 -0.12 15.31
C GLY A 99 -13.29 -1.62 15.60
N ALA A 100 -12.15 -2.31 15.55
CA ALA A 100 -12.06 -3.73 15.84
C ALA A 100 -12.48 -4.06 17.29
N GLU A 101 -12.11 -3.23 18.28
CA GLU A 101 -12.57 -3.41 19.67
C GLU A 101 -14.06 -3.07 19.88
N LEU A 102 -14.67 -2.38 18.92
CA LEU A 102 -16.08 -2.01 18.96
C LEU A 102 -16.99 -2.88 18.07
N ASP A 103 -16.43 -3.94 17.49
CA ASP A 103 -17.10 -4.79 16.48
C ASP A 103 -17.68 -3.98 15.30
N LEU A 104 -16.99 -2.90 14.91
CA LEU A 104 -17.34 -2.11 13.75
C LEU A 104 -16.76 -2.76 12.48
N PRO A 105 -17.50 -2.73 11.35
CA PRO A 105 -16.96 -3.28 10.10
C PRO A 105 -15.74 -2.49 9.64
N CYS A 106 -14.73 -3.21 9.13
CA CYS A 106 -13.58 -2.60 8.46
C CYS A 106 -14.05 -1.92 7.16
N ALA A 107 -13.50 -0.76 6.88
CA ALA A 107 -13.70 -0.10 5.59
C ALA A 107 -12.73 -0.67 4.54
N ASP A 108 -13.12 -0.56 3.26
CA ASP A 108 -12.28 -1.03 2.13
C ASP A 108 -10.90 -0.38 2.07
N TRP A 109 -10.75 0.81 2.66
CA TRP A 109 -9.49 1.56 2.71
C TRP A 109 -8.69 1.36 3.99
N ASP A 110 -9.10 0.42 4.86
CA ASP A 110 -8.38 0.15 6.08
C ASP A 110 -7.07 -0.58 5.81
N LEU A 111 -5.99 -0.08 6.43
CA LEU A 111 -4.67 -0.66 6.34
C LEU A 111 -4.58 -1.83 7.32
N MET A 112 -4.79 -3.05 6.82
CA MET A 112 -4.76 -4.26 7.65
C MET A 112 -3.32 -4.76 7.83
N PRO A 113 -2.90 -5.14 9.05
CA PRO A 113 -1.61 -5.81 9.23
C PRO A 113 -1.63 -7.17 8.53
N PRO A 114 -0.52 -7.62 7.94
CA PRO A 114 -0.44 -8.97 7.41
C PRO A 114 -0.63 -10.00 8.53
N PRO A 115 -1.19 -11.19 8.22
CA PRO A 115 -1.36 -12.26 9.21
C PRO A 115 -0.05 -12.59 9.92
N GLY A 116 -0.04 -12.58 11.25
CA GLY A 116 1.14 -12.88 12.07
C GLY A 116 2.09 -11.70 12.31
N ALA A 117 1.80 -10.50 11.82
CA ALA A 117 2.57 -9.30 12.15
C ALA A 117 1.94 -8.59 13.35
N SER A 118 2.66 -8.55 14.46
CA SER A 118 2.39 -7.58 15.51
C SER A 118 2.86 -6.21 15.03
N ALA A 119 1.96 -5.31 14.75
CA ALA A 119 2.16 -3.95 14.26
C ALA A 119 3.02 -3.83 12.97
N ARG A 120 2.48 -3.16 11.94
CA ARG A 120 3.29 -2.81 10.75
C ARG A 120 4.36 -1.83 11.15
N PRO A 121 5.59 -2.05 10.69
CA PRO A 121 6.61 -1.03 10.75
C PRO A 121 6.17 0.16 9.88
N GLY A 122 6.40 1.39 10.35
CA GLY A 122 6.26 2.61 9.55
C GLY A 122 7.27 2.65 8.39
N PRO A 123 7.30 3.72 7.57
CA PRO A 123 8.22 3.87 6.43
C PRO A 123 9.71 3.74 6.79
N GLU A 124 10.06 3.80 8.07
CA GLU A 124 11.41 3.55 8.61
C GLU A 124 11.65 2.12 9.07
N SER A 125 10.73 1.21 8.84
CA SER A 125 10.94 -0.17 9.20
C SER A 125 11.97 -0.79 8.30
N ASP A 126 13.13 -0.87 8.82
CA ASP A 126 14.17 -1.90 8.67
C ASP A 126 13.74 -3.04 7.71
N GLY A 127 13.86 -2.77 6.40
CA GLY A 127 14.01 -3.75 5.32
C GLY A 127 13.19 -5.04 5.31
N ARG A 128 12.21 -5.21 6.19
CA ARG A 128 11.45 -6.46 6.35
C ARG A 128 10.12 -6.51 5.59
N ARG A 129 10.06 -5.90 4.42
CA ARG A 129 9.09 -6.33 3.42
C ARG A 129 9.65 -7.57 2.78
N SER A 130 9.21 -8.70 3.25
CA SER A 130 9.43 -10.05 2.72
C SER A 130 10.87 -10.44 2.31
N PRO A 131 11.39 -11.57 2.73
CA PRO A 131 12.63 -12.12 2.21
C PRO A 131 12.44 -12.72 0.81
N GLY A 132 12.03 -11.93 -0.18
CA GLY A 132 11.68 -12.46 -1.47
C GLY A 132 12.01 -11.59 -2.69
N GLY A 133 12.55 -10.38 -2.52
CA GLY A 133 13.12 -9.59 -3.61
C GLY A 133 12.22 -9.31 -4.82
N MET A 134 10.90 -9.31 -4.66
CA MET A 134 9.95 -9.00 -5.73
C MET A 134 9.89 -7.50 -5.97
N ARG A 135 10.18 -7.06 -7.18
CA ARG A 135 10.04 -5.67 -7.63
C ARG A 135 9.24 -5.62 -8.93
N ALA A 136 8.73 -4.46 -9.26
CA ALA A 136 8.08 -4.27 -10.55
C ALA A 136 8.46 -2.93 -11.17
N TYR A 137 8.59 -2.93 -12.49
CA TYR A 137 8.73 -1.75 -13.32
C TYR A 137 7.44 -1.53 -14.09
N LEU A 138 6.78 -0.41 -13.84
CA LEU A 138 5.56 -0.01 -14.53
C LEU A 138 5.97 0.88 -15.70
N GLU A 139 5.88 0.34 -16.92
CA GLU A 139 6.28 1.05 -18.12
C GLU A 139 5.07 1.75 -18.74
N ASP A 140 5.08 3.08 -18.69
CA ASP A 140 4.15 3.97 -19.39
C ASP A 140 2.66 3.66 -19.15
N LEU A 141 2.33 3.18 -17.97
CA LEU A 141 0.92 3.03 -17.58
C LEU A 141 0.25 4.41 -17.57
N ARG A 142 -0.66 4.62 -18.50
CA ARG A 142 -1.32 5.92 -18.72
C ARG A 142 -2.54 6.14 -17.84
N SER A 143 -3.17 5.05 -17.39
CA SER A 143 -4.35 5.10 -16.53
C SER A 143 -3.96 5.27 -15.06
N PRO A 144 -4.26 6.40 -14.41
CA PRO A 144 -4.06 6.55 -12.97
C PRO A 144 -4.78 5.48 -12.16
N PHE A 145 -5.91 4.97 -12.66
CA PHE A 145 -6.63 3.86 -12.03
C PHE A 145 -5.78 2.59 -12.00
N ASN A 146 -5.12 2.24 -13.11
CA ASN A 146 -4.27 1.04 -13.19
C ASN A 146 -3.01 1.20 -12.33
N VAL A 147 -2.41 2.40 -12.30
CA VAL A 147 -1.29 2.69 -11.39
C VAL A 147 -1.71 2.46 -9.95
N GLY A 148 -2.83 3.01 -9.51
CA GLY A 148 -3.33 2.79 -8.14
C GLY A 148 -3.67 1.34 -7.85
N ALA A 149 -4.26 0.60 -8.81
CA ALA A 149 -4.53 -0.83 -8.68
C ALA A 149 -3.23 -1.64 -8.56
N ALA A 150 -2.17 -1.24 -9.30
CA ALA A 150 -0.85 -1.86 -9.17
C ALA A 150 -0.24 -1.65 -7.78
N PHE A 151 -0.34 -0.46 -7.20
CA PHE A 151 0.06 -0.22 -5.81
C PHE A 151 -0.68 -1.09 -4.82
N ARG A 152 -2.00 -1.21 -4.97
CA ARG A 152 -2.81 -2.07 -4.09
C ARG A 152 -2.41 -3.54 -4.19
N SER A 153 -2.17 -4.05 -5.39
CA SER A 153 -1.66 -5.40 -5.61
C SER A 153 -0.24 -5.57 -5.06
N ALA A 154 0.63 -4.59 -5.27
CA ALA A 154 1.99 -4.61 -4.75
C ALA A 154 2.04 -4.68 -3.22
N ASP A 155 1.18 -3.93 -2.52
CA ASP A 155 1.05 -4.03 -1.07
C ASP A 155 0.54 -5.41 -0.63
N ALA A 156 -0.53 -5.90 -1.27
CA ALA A 156 -1.15 -7.19 -0.93
C ALA A 156 -0.17 -8.37 -1.06
N PHE A 157 0.74 -8.33 -2.03
CA PHE A 157 1.73 -9.38 -2.28
C PHE A 157 3.13 -9.02 -1.77
N ALA A 158 3.27 -7.96 -0.99
CA ALA A 158 4.50 -7.52 -0.35
C ALA A 158 5.65 -7.30 -1.37
N VAL A 159 5.38 -6.61 -2.46
CA VAL A 159 6.40 -6.13 -3.41
C VAL A 159 7.30 -5.14 -2.68
N GLU A 160 8.61 -5.24 -2.85
CA GLU A 160 9.59 -4.41 -2.16
C GLU A 160 9.58 -2.96 -2.65
N GLU A 161 9.50 -2.78 -3.97
CA GLU A 161 9.54 -1.46 -4.61
C GLU A 161 8.81 -1.49 -5.95
N LEU A 162 8.15 -0.39 -6.28
CA LEU A 162 7.67 -0.09 -7.62
C LEU A 162 8.54 0.97 -8.27
N LEU A 163 9.10 0.66 -9.45
CA LEU A 163 9.75 1.63 -10.32
C LEU A 163 8.73 2.07 -11.38
N LEU A 164 8.58 3.35 -11.58
CA LEU A 164 7.67 3.92 -12.55
C LEU A 164 8.46 4.64 -13.64
N SER A 165 8.19 4.31 -14.90
CA SER A 165 8.80 5.04 -16.02
C SER A 165 8.47 6.54 -15.94
N PRO A 166 9.25 7.41 -16.60
CA PRO A 166 9.01 8.85 -16.61
C PRO A 166 7.61 9.23 -17.11
N PHE A 167 7.04 8.46 -18.04
CA PHE A 167 5.74 8.73 -18.65
C PHE A 167 4.57 7.99 -17.98
N CYS A 168 4.84 7.20 -16.96
CA CYS A 168 3.80 6.58 -16.16
C CYS A 168 2.95 7.64 -15.45
N ALA A 169 1.64 7.41 -15.37
CA ALA A 169 0.74 8.33 -14.69
C ALA A 169 1.18 8.57 -13.23
N ASP A 170 0.87 9.75 -12.72
CA ASP A 170 1.25 10.14 -11.37
C ASP A 170 0.50 9.28 -10.33
N PRO A 171 1.21 8.54 -9.46
CA PRO A 171 0.58 7.79 -8.38
C PRO A 171 -0.12 8.67 -7.34
N LEU A 172 0.21 9.96 -7.27
CA LEU A 172 -0.48 10.93 -6.43
C LEU A 172 -1.72 11.56 -7.08
N HIS A 173 -2.01 11.21 -8.34
CA HIS A 173 -3.24 11.66 -8.98
C HIS A 173 -4.48 11.17 -8.21
N PRO A 174 -5.55 12.00 -8.01
CA PRO A 174 -6.72 11.62 -7.19
C PRO A 174 -7.41 10.30 -7.58
N ARG A 175 -7.35 9.92 -8.87
CA ARG A 175 -7.89 8.62 -9.32
C ARG A 175 -6.97 7.45 -8.94
N ALA A 176 -5.64 7.64 -8.95
CA ALA A 176 -4.69 6.65 -8.50
C ALA A 176 -4.81 6.43 -6.99
N LEU A 177 -4.81 7.50 -6.20
CA LEU A 177 -5.00 7.42 -4.75
C LEU A 177 -6.29 6.69 -4.37
N ARG A 178 -7.37 6.93 -5.11
CA ARG A 178 -8.66 6.27 -4.88
C ARG A 178 -8.61 4.78 -5.16
N SER A 179 -7.95 4.34 -6.23
CA SER A 179 -7.83 2.90 -6.55
C SER A 179 -6.77 2.20 -5.71
N ALA A 180 -5.74 2.92 -5.26
CA ALA A 180 -4.70 2.39 -4.38
C ALA A 180 -5.18 2.14 -2.94
N MET A 181 -6.22 2.84 -2.48
CA MET A 181 -6.79 2.68 -1.13
C MET A 181 -5.73 2.78 -0.02
N GLY A 182 -4.83 3.76 -0.12
CA GLY A 182 -3.74 3.98 0.84
C GLY A 182 -2.45 3.22 0.54
N ALA A 183 -2.42 2.32 -0.42
CA ALA A 183 -1.22 1.53 -0.72
C ALA A 183 -0.04 2.37 -1.27
N THR A 184 -0.30 3.53 -1.85
CA THR A 184 0.75 4.47 -2.29
C THR A 184 1.61 5.01 -1.15
N GLU A 185 1.09 4.96 0.08
CA GLU A 185 1.78 5.38 1.29
C GLU A 185 2.60 4.24 1.92
N LEU A 186 2.34 3.01 1.51
CA LEU A 186 2.91 1.80 2.09
C LEU A 186 3.99 1.17 1.22
N VAL A 187 3.79 1.17 -0.11
CA VAL A 187 4.72 0.59 -1.06
C VAL A 187 5.78 1.61 -1.43
N PRO A 188 7.07 1.35 -1.18
CA PRO A 188 8.14 2.21 -1.68
C PRO A 188 8.07 2.32 -3.20
N TRP A 189 8.26 3.53 -3.71
CA TRP A 189 8.29 3.74 -5.14
C TRP A 189 9.18 4.91 -5.54
N ARG A 190 9.70 4.86 -6.76
CA ARG A 190 10.45 5.95 -7.38
C ARG A 190 10.24 5.98 -8.88
N ARG A 191 10.52 7.10 -9.51
CA ARG A 191 10.65 7.15 -10.95
C ARG A 191 12.03 6.62 -11.36
N GLY A 192 12.07 5.93 -12.49
CA GLY A 192 13.29 5.35 -13.01
C GLY A 192 13.14 4.96 -14.48
N SER A 193 14.25 4.55 -15.07
CA SER A 193 14.35 4.05 -16.43
C SER A 193 14.65 2.54 -16.44
N LEU A 194 14.75 1.94 -17.62
CA LEU A 194 15.11 0.52 -17.74
C LEU A 194 16.52 0.22 -17.24
N GLU A 195 17.46 1.18 -17.29
CA GLU A 195 18.81 1.05 -16.78
C GLU A 195 18.85 0.91 -15.26
N ASP A 196 17.87 1.48 -14.57
CA ASP A 196 17.75 1.37 -13.11
C ASP A 196 17.37 -0.04 -12.62
N LEU A 197 17.08 -0.96 -13.53
CA LEU A 197 16.82 -2.36 -13.20
C LEU A 197 18.10 -3.18 -13.00
N ASP A 198 19.27 -2.64 -13.35
CA ASP A 198 20.55 -3.30 -13.21
C ASP A 198 20.84 -3.65 -11.74
N GLY A 199 21.22 -4.90 -11.50
CA GLY A 199 21.57 -5.40 -10.17
C GLY A 199 20.38 -5.69 -9.24
N LEU A 200 19.13 -5.47 -9.68
CA LEU A 200 17.95 -5.76 -8.88
C LEU A 200 17.51 -7.23 -8.91
N GLY A 201 18.18 -8.08 -9.67
CA GLY A 201 17.89 -9.50 -9.89
C GLY A 201 17.43 -9.78 -11.32
N SER A 202 16.86 -10.96 -11.56
CA SER A 202 16.38 -11.34 -12.90
C SER A 202 15.24 -10.46 -13.38
N VAL A 203 15.32 -9.99 -14.62
CA VAL A 203 14.31 -9.15 -15.24
C VAL A 203 13.45 -10.01 -16.18
N PHE A 204 12.16 -9.96 -15.98
CA PHE A 204 11.21 -10.64 -16.88
C PHE A 204 10.00 -9.75 -17.20
N VAL A 205 9.28 -10.03 -18.25
CA VAL A 205 8.18 -9.21 -18.73
C VAL A 205 6.87 -9.99 -18.74
N LEU A 206 5.80 -9.35 -18.29
CA LEU A 206 4.44 -9.86 -18.46
C LEU A 206 3.91 -9.42 -19.82
N GLU A 207 3.87 -10.36 -20.78
CA GLU A 207 3.45 -10.08 -22.15
C GLU A 207 2.85 -11.33 -22.79
N LEU A 208 2.01 -11.15 -23.78
CA LEU A 208 1.41 -12.26 -24.53
C LEU A 208 2.46 -13.11 -25.26
N GLY A 209 2.19 -14.42 -25.39
CA GLY A 209 3.06 -15.35 -26.10
C GLY A 209 4.34 -15.73 -25.36
N GLY A 210 4.42 -15.45 -24.06
CA GLY A 210 5.47 -15.97 -23.17
C GLY A 210 5.18 -17.37 -22.65
N THR A 211 6.02 -17.85 -21.73
CA THR A 211 5.77 -19.07 -20.96
C THR A 211 4.49 -18.92 -20.15
N ASP A 212 3.68 -19.97 -20.10
CA ASP A 212 2.47 -19.97 -19.27
C ASP A 212 2.82 -19.70 -17.82
N LEU A 213 1.99 -18.87 -17.17
CA LEU A 213 2.16 -18.45 -15.79
C LEU A 213 2.31 -19.64 -14.82
N ASP A 214 1.60 -20.74 -15.08
CA ASP A 214 1.62 -21.93 -14.23
C ASP A 214 2.89 -22.78 -14.44
N GLU A 215 3.58 -22.62 -15.57
CA GLU A 215 4.82 -23.31 -15.92
C GLU A 215 6.07 -22.45 -15.71
N PHE A 216 5.89 -21.15 -15.47
CA PHE A 216 6.99 -20.20 -15.34
C PHE A 216 7.73 -20.39 -14.03
N GLU A 217 9.06 -20.56 -14.10
CA GLU A 217 9.93 -20.63 -12.94
C GLU A 217 10.27 -19.21 -12.44
N PHE A 218 9.56 -18.77 -11.44
CA PHE A 218 9.76 -17.44 -10.86
C PHE A 218 11.09 -17.34 -10.12
N PRO A 219 11.86 -16.25 -10.37
CA PRO A 219 13.09 -16.01 -9.62
C PRO A 219 12.81 -15.67 -8.16
N GLU A 220 13.73 -16.00 -7.27
CA GLU A 220 13.65 -15.58 -5.86
C GLU A 220 13.77 -14.06 -5.70
N ARG A 221 14.57 -13.42 -6.57
CA ARG A 221 14.75 -11.98 -6.65
C ARG A 221 14.67 -11.53 -8.09
N GLY A 222 13.90 -10.49 -8.33
CA GLY A 222 13.79 -9.97 -9.68
C GLY A 222 12.85 -8.79 -9.83
N VAL A 223 12.73 -8.36 -11.06
CA VAL A 223 11.85 -7.27 -11.47
C VAL A 223 10.94 -7.76 -12.60
N VAL A 224 9.63 -7.66 -12.39
CA VAL A 224 8.70 -7.84 -13.50
C VAL A 224 8.45 -6.50 -14.20
N ILE A 225 8.51 -6.48 -15.51
CA ILE A 225 8.08 -5.35 -16.33
C ILE A 225 6.60 -5.53 -16.69
N LEU A 226 5.80 -4.53 -16.40
CA LEU A 226 4.42 -4.40 -16.85
C LEU A 226 4.35 -3.26 -17.86
N GLY A 227 4.10 -3.59 -19.12
CA GLY A 227 4.00 -2.61 -20.21
C GLY A 227 2.70 -1.81 -20.20
N SER A 228 2.62 -0.84 -21.08
CA SER A 228 1.47 0.05 -21.22
C SER A 228 0.20 -0.68 -21.64
N GLU A 229 -0.96 -0.12 -21.33
CA GLU A 229 -2.27 -0.73 -21.61
C GLU A 229 -2.56 -0.88 -23.11
N GLU A 230 -1.99 -0.02 -23.92
CA GLU A 230 -2.29 0.09 -25.36
C GLU A 230 -1.23 -0.61 -26.22
N LEU A 231 0.04 -0.47 -25.85
CA LEU A 231 1.17 -0.91 -26.68
C LEU A 231 1.90 -2.13 -26.10
N GLY A 232 1.58 -2.55 -24.86
CA GLY A 232 2.35 -3.58 -24.17
C GLY A 232 3.72 -3.06 -23.73
N ALA A 233 4.68 -3.95 -23.58
CA ALA A 233 6.06 -3.61 -23.26
C ALA A 233 6.80 -3.07 -24.47
N SER A 234 7.67 -2.06 -24.27
CA SER A 234 8.50 -1.50 -25.35
C SER A 234 9.49 -2.52 -25.92
N PRO A 235 9.99 -2.31 -27.16
CA PRO A 235 11.06 -3.15 -27.69
C PRO A 235 12.31 -3.17 -26.79
N GLU A 236 12.62 -2.07 -26.16
CA GLU A 236 13.73 -1.93 -25.21
C GLU A 236 13.49 -2.75 -23.94
N ALA A 237 12.26 -2.71 -23.40
CA ALA A 237 11.87 -3.53 -22.25
C ALA A 237 11.90 -5.05 -22.59
N LEU A 238 11.41 -5.41 -23.77
CA LEU A 238 11.47 -6.78 -24.26
C LEU A 238 12.91 -7.28 -24.47
N ALA A 239 13.81 -6.43 -24.97
CA ALA A 239 15.23 -6.75 -25.13
C ALA A 239 15.96 -6.87 -23.79
N ARG A 240 15.51 -6.14 -22.77
CA ARG A 240 16.06 -6.16 -21.41
C ARG A 240 15.64 -7.39 -20.61
N ALA A 241 14.46 -7.91 -20.89
CA ALA A 241 13.90 -9.05 -20.16
C ALA A 241 14.61 -10.37 -20.55
N GLU A 242 15.04 -11.12 -19.54
CA GLU A 242 15.63 -12.46 -19.68
C GLU A 242 14.55 -13.51 -20.06
N ALA A 243 13.31 -13.26 -19.69
CA ALA A 243 12.19 -14.16 -19.93
C ALA A 243 10.89 -13.39 -20.13
N ARG A 244 9.95 -14.05 -20.78
CA ARG A 244 8.58 -13.57 -20.98
C ARG A 244 7.61 -14.56 -20.36
N VAL A 245 6.69 -14.05 -19.54
CA VAL A 245 5.61 -14.82 -18.92
C VAL A 245 4.27 -14.32 -19.45
N SER A 246 3.32 -15.22 -19.66
CA SER A 246 1.98 -14.88 -20.13
C SER A 246 0.90 -15.54 -19.27
N ILE A 247 -0.23 -14.86 -19.16
CA ILE A 247 -1.44 -15.39 -18.53
C ILE A 247 -2.27 -16.06 -19.64
N PRO A 248 -2.58 -17.37 -19.53
CA PRO A 248 -3.37 -18.05 -20.54
C PRO A 248 -4.79 -17.48 -20.60
N MET A 249 -5.24 -17.19 -21.80
CA MET A 249 -6.55 -16.60 -22.07
C MET A 249 -7.49 -17.63 -22.70
N TYR A 250 -8.62 -17.88 -22.07
CA TYR A 250 -9.60 -18.89 -22.53
C TYR A 250 -10.86 -18.27 -23.14
N GLY A 251 -10.99 -16.96 -23.13
CA GLY A 251 -12.13 -16.22 -23.66
C GLY A 251 -11.87 -15.57 -25.01
N ALA A 252 -12.86 -14.81 -25.50
CA ALA A 252 -12.76 -14.11 -26.79
C ALA A 252 -11.89 -12.82 -26.72
N LYS A 253 -11.59 -12.32 -25.54
CA LYS A 253 -10.70 -11.15 -25.37
C LYS A 253 -9.25 -11.60 -25.35
N GLY A 254 -8.39 -10.89 -26.08
CA GLY A 254 -6.96 -11.19 -26.18
C GLY A 254 -6.12 -10.59 -25.05
N SER A 255 -6.70 -9.80 -24.14
CA SER A 255 -5.96 -9.17 -23.05
C SER A 255 -6.82 -8.96 -21.81
N LEU A 256 -6.17 -8.81 -20.66
CA LEU A 256 -6.74 -8.38 -19.39
C LEU A 256 -6.47 -6.89 -19.15
N ASN A 257 -7.22 -6.30 -18.23
CA ASN A 257 -6.83 -5.01 -17.67
C ASN A 257 -5.45 -5.14 -17.01
N ALA A 258 -4.56 -4.15 -17.22
CA ALA A 258 -3.18 -4.18 -16.74
C ALA A 258 -3.07 -4.39 -15.21
N GLY A 259 -3.88 -3.71 -14.41
CA GLY A 259 -3.91 -3.88 -12.95
C GLY A 259 -4.37 -5.27 -12.53
N VAL A 260 -5.31 -5.88 -13.26
CA VAL A 260 -5.78 -7.26 -13.02
C VAL A 260 -4.69 -8.26 -13.39
N ALA A 261 -4.09 -8.14 -14.58
CA ALA A 261 -3.00 -8.99 -15.02
C ALA A 261 -1.83 -8.98 -14.05
N PHE A 262 -1.45 -7.78 -13.58
CA PHE A 262 -0.40 -7.59 -12.59
C PHE A 262 -0.72 -8.30 -11.27
N GLY A 263 -1.94 -8.19 -10.75
CA GLY A 263 -2.36 -8.87 -9.53
C GLY A 263 -2.30 -10.40 -9.64
N ILE A 264 -2.71 -10.96 -10.79
CA ILE A 264 -2.65 -12.41 -11.07
C ILE A 264 -1.18 -12.88 -11.06
N LEU A 265 -0.30 -12.15 -11.76
CA LEU A 265 1.12 -12.48 -11.82
C LEU A 265 1.76 -12.41 -10.42
N LEU A 266 1.54 -11.35 -9.67
CA LEU A 266 2.11 -11.22 -8.32
C LEU A 266 1.63 -12.32 -7.38
N HIS A 267 0.38 -12.75 -7.50
CA HIS A 267 -0.14 -13.89 -6.75
C HIS A 267 0.63 -15.18 -7.08
N ALA A 268 0.82 -15.48 -8.37
CA ALA A 268 1.55 -16.65 -8.80
C ALA A 268 3.01 -16.62 -8.31
N TRP A 269 3.68 -15.47 -8.48
CA TRP A 269 5.07 -15.30 -8.03
C TRP A 269 5.19 -15.47 -6.50
N ARG A 270 4.36 -14.79 -5.72
CA ARG A 270 4.36 -14.94 -4.26
C ARG A 270 4.10 -16.38 -3.81
N ARG A 271 3.17 -17.07 -4.46
CA ARG A 271 2.87 -18.47 -4.18
C ARG A 271 4.06 -19.39 -4.49
N SER A 272 4.79 -19.15 -5.58
CA SER A 272 6.02 -19.88 -5.92
C SER A 272 7.08 -19.71 -4.83
N LEU A 273 7.36 -18.48 -4.41
CA LEU A 273 8.31 -18.18 -3.33
C LEU A 273 7.93 -18.84 -2.01
N ALA A 274 6.66 -18.81 -1.65
CA ALA A 274 6.19 -19.45 -0.41
C ALA A 274 6.37 -20.98 -0.44
N ARG A 275 6.20 -21.61 -1.59
CA ARG A 275 6.44 -23.06 -1.77
C ARG A 275 7.93 -23.41 -1.69
N ALA A 276 8.81 -22.58 -2.26
CA ALA A 276 10.26 -22.78 -2.16
C ALA A 276 10.71 -22.72 -0.71
N GLN A 277 10.32 -21.69 0.02
CA GLN A 277 10.63 -21.53 1.46
C GLN A 277 10.09 -22.67 2.34
N ALA A 278 8.95 -23.25 1.99
CA ALA A 278 8.41 -24.40 2.71
C ALA A 278 9.23 -25.67 2.49
N ARG A 279 9.81 -25.85 1.29
CA ARG A 279 10.70 -26.99 0.97
C ARG A 279 12.04 -26.89 1.69
N ASP A 280 12.61 -25.69 1.81
CA ASP A 280 13.90 -25.46 2.48
C ASP A 280 13.83 -25.64 4.01
N ARG A 281 12.61 -25.63 4.58
CA ARG A 281 12.38 -25.85 6.01
C ARG A 281 12.01 -27.29 6.39
N ALA A 282 11.74 -28.13 5.40
CA ALA A 282 11.34 -29.52 5.58
C ALA A 282 12.52 -30.49 5.44
#